data_51593651b7446eac89eb492c2c6eb3a2
#
_entry.id   51593651b7446eac89eb492c2c6eb3a2
#
_cell.length_a   1.000
_cell.length_b   1.000
_cell.length_c   1.000
_cell.angle_alpha   90.00
_cell.angle_beta   90.00
_cell.angle_gamma   90.00
#
_symmetry.space_group_name_H-M   'P 1'
#
loop_
_entity.id
_entity.type
_entity.pdbx_description
1 polymer ?
#
loop_
_entity_poly.entity_id
_entity_poly.type
_entity_poly.pdbx_seq_one_letter_code
_entity_poly.pdbx_strand_id
1 'polypeptide(L)'
;GVANTVLIDLALDYDKATRLALSTAQQCEDLAASAAIGLLQAAGFAVSRFADVPGLAVMRTVAMLANEAADAVNQGVCDAKAADAAMRLGVNYPCGPLAWADAVGLPVIRDVLANLGRTYGEDRYRISPLIQQCVFAGKKIHD
;
A
#
# COMPACT_ATOMS: atom_id res chain seq x y z
N GLY A 1 18.59 -9.64 15.17
CA GLY A 1 17.98 -8.85 14.07
C GLY A 1 19.04 -8.45 13.06
N VAL A 2 18.64 -8.03 11.88
CA VAL A 2 19.56 -7.52 10.85
C VAL A 2 19.94 -6.10 11.20
N ALA A 3 21.25 -5.81 11.29
CA ALA A 3 21.74 -4.50 11.72
C ALA A 3 21.37 -3.40 10.71
N ASN A 4 21.67 -3.62 9.44
CA ASN A 4 21.42 -2.64 8.38
C ASN A 4 20.21 -3.09 7.54
N THR A 5 19.06 -2.45 7.78
CA THR A 5 17.81 -2.75 7.09
C THR A 5 17.28 -1.51 6.42
N VAL A 6 17.01 -1.59 5.12
CA VAL A 6 16.35 -0.57 4.32
C VAL A 6 15.05 -1.16 3.77
N LEU A 7 13.96 -0.46 3.96
CA LEU A 7 12.64 -0.82 3.47
C LEU A 7 12.28 0.08 2.28
N ILE A 8 11.96 -0.52 1.14
CA ILE A 8 11.45 0.21 -0.02
C ILE A 8 9.93 0.12 0.03
N ASP A 9 9.27 1.27 -0.09
CA ASP A 9 7.81 1.35 -0.12
C ASP A 9 7.25 0.80 -1.44
N LEU A 10 5.96 0.53 -1.47
CA LEU A 10 5.26 0.08 -2.67
C LEU A 10 5.44 1.08 -3.82
N ALA A 11 5.80 0.60 -4.99
CA ALA A 11 5.57 1.30 -6.24
C ALA A 11 4.42 0.60 -6.98
N LEU A 12 3.45 1.39 -7.45
CA LEU A 12 2.26 0.85 -8.13
C LEU A 12 2.58 0.21 -9.47
N ASP A 13 3.66 0.67 -10.11
CA ASP A 13 4.23 0.14 -11.34
C ASP A 13 5.73 0.43 -11.33
N TYR A 14 6.55 -0.58 -11.05
CA TYR A 14 8.00 -0.42 -10.94
C TYR A 14 8.66 -0.08 -12.27
N ASP A 15 8.08 -0.51 -13.40
CA ASP A 15 8.63 -0.23 -14.73
C ASP A 15 8.43 1.23 -15.15
N LYS A 16 7.43 1.88 -14.58
CA LYS A 16 7.10 3.30 -14.86
C LYS A 16 7.49 4.25 -13.74
N ALA A 17 7.88 3.71 -12.60
CA ALA A 17 8.24 4.53 -11.45
C ALA A 17 9.51 5.35 -11.75
N THR A 18 9.42 6.65 -11.55
CA THR A 18 10.57 7.56 -11.62
C THR A 18 11.11 7.91 -10.24
N ARG A 19 10.35 7.59 -9.21
CA ARG A 19 10.67 7.87 -7.80
C ARG A 19 10.29 6.70 -6.92
N LEU A 20 11.16 6.35 -6.00
CA LEU A 20 10.90 5.38 -4.94
C LEU A 20 10.97 6.05 -3.58
N ALA A 21 10.13 5.60 -2.68
CA ALA A 21 10.18 5.96 -1.28
C ALA A 21 10.89 4.85 -0.50
N LEU A 22 11.67 5.22 0.50
CA LEU A 22 12.30 4.26 1.40
C LEU A 22 12.36 4.78 2.84
N SER A 23 12.48 3.83 3.74
CA SER A 23 12.78 4.07 5.15
C SER A 23 13.96 3.20 5.57
N THR A 24 14.62 3.60 6.64
CA THR A 24 15.70 2.84 7.26
C THR A 24 15.31 2.48 8.68
N ALA A 25 15.57 1.23 9.08
CA ALA A 25 15.38 0.84 10.46
C ALA A 25 16.26 1.71 11.40
N GLN A 26 15.81 1.84 12.65
CA GLN A 26 16.45 2.73 13.62
C GLN A 26 17.94 2.40 13.87
N GLN A 27 18.29 1.10 13.76
CA GLN A 27 19.66 0.60 13.91
C GLN A 27 20.50 0.64 12.63
N CYS A 28 19.95 1.17 11.52
CA CYS A 28 20.66 1.20 10.24
C CYS A 28 21.73 2.29 10.25
N GLU A 29 22.96 1.92 9.91
CA GLU A 29 24.08 2.84 9.79
C GLU A 29 23.89 3.80 8.61
N ASP A 30 24.31 5.05 8.76
CA ASP A 30 24.20 6.08 7.72
C ASP A 30 24.91 5.70 6.42
N LEU A 31 26.04 4.99 6.52
CA LEU A 31 26.77 4.51 5.34
C LEU A 31 25.94 3.50 4.54
N ALA A 32 25.26 2.55 5.21
CA ALA A 32 24.42 1.56 4.58
C ALA A 32 23.17 2.21 3.95
N ALA A 33 22.57 3.18 4.65
CA ALA A 33 21.45 3.97 4.13
C ALA A 33 21.87 4.74 2.87
N SER A 34 23.02 5.41 2.91
CA SER A 34 23.56 6.18 1.78
C SER A 34 23.90 5.29 0.58
N ALA A 35 24.46 4.11 0.83
CA ALA A 35 24.76 3.13 -0.22
C ALA A 35 23.48 2.63 -0.92
N ALA A 36 22.43 2.32 -0.16
CA ALA A 36 21.14 1.90 -0.72
C ALA A 36 20.49 3.02 -1.56
N ILE A 37 20.52 4.26 -1.06
CA ILE A 37 20.01 5.43 -1.81
C ILE A 37 20.82 5.62 -3.09
N GLY A 38 22.15 5.58 -3.01
CA GLY A 38 23.04 5.74 -4.17
C GLY A 38 22.81 4.67 -5.22
N LEU A 39 22.56 3.43 -4.81
CA LEU A 39 22.22 2.33 -5.73
C LEU A 39 20.94 2.62 -6.50
N LEU A 40 19.87 3.03 -5.82
CA LEU A 40 18.60 3.37 -6.48
C LEU A 40 18.73 4.58 -7.39
N GLN A 41 19.51 5.60 -7.00
CA GLN A 41 19.79 6.76 -7.83
C GLN A 41 20.62 6.40 -9.07
N ALA A 42 21.61 5.51 -8.94
CA ALA A 42 22.37 4.99 -10.06
C ALA A 42 21.52 4.17 -11.04
N ALA A 43 20.45 3.52 -10.52
CA ALA A 43 19.44 2.85 -11.33
C ALA A 43 18.42 3.80 -11.97
N GLY A 44 18.55 5.12 -11.78
CA GLY A 44 17.72 6.15 -12.43
C GLY A 44 16.51 6.61 -11.60
N PHE A 45 16.34 6.14 -10.36
CA PHE A 45 15.23 6.57 -9.52
C PHE A 45 15.55 7.84 -8.73
N ALA A 46 14.62 8.77 -8.67
CA ALA A 46 14.61 9.76 -7.58
C ALA A 46 14.20 9.05 -6.28
N VAL A 47 14.82 9.42 -5.15
CA VAL A 47 14.57 8.76 -3.87
C VAL A 47 14.01 9.74 -2.85
N SER A 48 12.92 9.33 -2.19
CA SER A 48 12.36 10.04 -1.03
C SER A 48 12.58 9.19 0.22
N ARG A 49 13.25 9.77 1.23
CA ARG A 49 13.44 9.10 2.53
C ARG A 49 12.35 9.51 3.50
N PHE A 50 11.75 8.54 4.20
CA PHE A 50 10.76 8.72 5.24
C PHE A 50 11.26 8.17 6.58
N ALA A 51 10.60 8.58 7.66
CA ALA A 51 10.75 7.94 8.95
C ALA A 51 10.24 6.49 8.89
N ASP A 52 10.76 5.63 9.76
CA ASP A 52 10.29 4.25 9.92
C ASP A 52 8.92 4.26 10.61
N VAL A 53 7.87 4.24 9.81
CA VAL A 53 6.49 4.22 10.26
C VAL A 53 5.75 3.02 9.67
N PRO A 54 4.86 2.37 10.43
CA PRO A 54 4.11 1.21 9.96
C PRO A 54 3.35 1.49 8.66
N GLY A 55 3.58 0.61 7.67
CA GLY A 55 2.95 0.68 6.35
C GLY A 55 3.56 1.74 5.42
N LEU A 56 4.58 2.47 5.86
CA LEU A 56 5.22 3.56 5.12
C LEU A 56 4.19 4.57 4.55
N ALA A 57 4.40 5.10 3.35
CA ALA A 57 3.49 6.10 2.76
C ALA A 57 2.55 5.50 1.71
N VAL A 58 3.10 4.89 0.67
CA VAL A 58 2.31 4.41 -0.49
C VAL A 58 1.51 3.17 -0.11
N MET A 59 2.13 2.17 0.50
CA MET A 59 1.45 0.93 0.89
C MET A 59 0.30 1.23 1.87
N ARG A 60 0.53 2.07 2.88
CA ARG A 60 -0.52 2.46 3.82
C ARG A 60 -1.66 3.19 3.13
N THR A 61 -1.36 4.12 2.23
CA THR A 61 -2.38 4.88 1.50
C THR A 61 -3.22 3.95 0.62
N VAL A 62 -2.57 3.09 -0.17
CA VAL A 62 -3.27 2.13 -1.05
C VAL A 62 -4.15 1.18 -0.23
N ALA A 63 -3.63 0.63 0.87
CA ALA A 63 -4.39 -0.28 1.74
C ALA A 63 -5.63 0.42 2.33
N MET A 64 -5.50 1.66 2.79
CA MET A 64 -6.63 2.43 3.34
C MET A 64 -7.66 2.79 2.27
N LEU A 65 -7.23 3.27 1.11
CA LEU A 65 -8.15 3.58 0.00
C LEU A 65 -8.93 2.34 -0.47
N ALA A 66 -8.23 1.21 -0.58
CA ALA A 66 -8.87 -0.06 -0.92
C ALA A 66 -9.88 -0.49 0.15
N ASN A 67 -9.54 -0.33 1.42
CA ASN A 67 -10.42 -0.69 2.52
C ASN A 67 -11.72 0.12 2.54
N GLU A 68 -11.62 1.44 2.39
CA GLU A 68 -12.79 2.34 2.33
C GLU A 68 -13.67 2.06 1.12
N ALA A 69 -13.05 1.84 -0.06
CA ALA A 69 -13.78 1.49 -1.27
C ALA A 69 -14.48 0.11 -1.13
N ALA A 70 -13.80 -0.88 -0.53
CA ALA A 70 -14.39 -2.18 -0.26
C ALA A 70 -15.53 -2.10 0.75
N ASP A 71 -15.45 -1.24 1.75
CA ASP A 71 -16.54 -1.01 2.71
C ASP A 71 -17.77 -0.38 2.03
N ALA A 72 -17.56 0.59 1.13
CA ALA A 72 -18.65 1.17 0.35
C ALA A 72 -19.40 0.10 -0.50
N VAL A 73 -18.64 -0.79 -1.14
CA VAL A 73 -19.22 -1.93 -1.89
C VAL A 73 -19.93 -2.90 -0.94
N ASN A 74 -19.32 -3.24 0.18
CA ASN A 74 -19.91 -4.14 1.18
C ASN A 74 -21.23 -3.61 1.75
N GLN A 75 -21.37 -2.30 1.87
CA GLN A 75 -22.59 -1.64 2.35
C GLN A 75 -23.61 -1.40 1.25
N GLY A 76 -23.35 -1.79 0.01
CA GLY A 76 -24.26 -1.64 -1.12
C GLY A 76 -24.41 -0.21 -1.65
N VAL A 77 -23.43 0.66 -1.36
CA VAL A 77 -23.42 2.05 -1.89
C VAL A 77 -23.22 2.05 -3.41
N CYS A 78 -22.33 1.19 -3.89
CA CYS A 78 -22.04 1.00 -5.32
C CYS A 78 -21.39 -0.37 -5.54
N ASP A 79 -21.23 -0.77 -6.80
CA ASP A 79 -20.40 -1.92 -7.16
C ASP A 79 -18.91 -1.56 -7.26
N ALA A 80 -18.04 -2.57 -7.37
CA ALA A 80 -16.59 -2.38 -7.40
C ALA A 80 -16.12 -1.51 -8.59
N LYS A 81 -16.75 -1.67 -9.75
CA LYS A 81 -16.44 -0.89 -10.96
C LYS A 81 -16.80 0.57 -10.80
N ALA A 82 -17.96 0.85 -10.18
CA ALA A 82 -18.41 2.19 -9.91
C ALA A 82 -17.53 2.89 -8.84
N ALA A 83 -17.11 2.18 -7.79
CA ALA A 83 -16.17 2.70 -6.80
C ALA A 83 -14.85 3.12 -7.45
N ASP A 84 -14.27 2.26 -8.27
CA ASP A 84 -13.04 2.57 -9.00
C ASP A 84 -13.20 3.72 -10.00
N ALA A 85 -14.31 3.75 -10.73
CA ALA A 85 -14.61 4.83 -11.67
C ALA A 85 -14.76 6.18 -10.96
N ALA A 86 -15.44 6.23 -9.81
CA ALA A 86 -15.61 7.44 -9.02
C ALA A 86 -14.26 8.04 -8.59
N MET A 87 -13.31 7.22 -8.15
CA MET A 87 -12.00 7.69 -7.73
C MET A 87 -11.12 8.11 -8.92
N ARG A 88 -11.21 7.41 -10.05
CA ARG A 88 -10.48 7.79 -11.27
C ARG A 88 -10.99 9.10 -11.86
N LEU A 89 -12.30 9.29 -11.92
CA LEU A 89 -12.91 10.44 -12.56
C LEU A 89 -13.06 11.63 -11.61
N GLY A 90 -13.34 11.38 -10.33
CA GLY A 90 -13.58 12.43 -9.35
C GLY A 90 -12.30 13.05 -8.78
N VAL A 91 -11.26 12.26 -8.59
CA VAL A 91 -9.98 12.71 -7.99
C VAL A 91 -8.76 12.42 -8.87
N ASN A 92 -9.00 12.03 -10.12
CA ASN A 92 -7.97 11.81 -11.13
C ASN A 92 -6.90 10.78 -10.73
N TYR A 93 -7.29 9.71 -10.06
CA TYR A 93 -6.36 8.61 -9.77
C TYR A 93 -6.01 7.85 -11.04
N PRO A 94 -4.76 7.40 -11.22
CA PRO A 94 -4.32 6.65 -12.40
C PRO A 94 -4.97 5.28 -12.49
N CYS A 95 -5.41 4.72 -11.36
CA CYS A 95 -6.11 3.44 -11.25
C CYS A 95 -7.14 3.51 -10.12
N GLY A 96 -8.15 2.64 -10.16
CA GLY A 96 -9.10 2.54 -9.07
C GLY A 96 -8.52 1.85 -7.84
N PRO A 97 -8.96 2.20 -6.62
CA PRO A 97 -8.42 1.65 -5.38
C PRO A 97 -8.62 0.13 -5.26
N LEU A 98 -9.71 -0.42 -5.76
CA LEU A 98 -9.97 -1.86 -5.71
C LEU A 98 -9.16 -2.61 -6.77
N ALA A 99 -8.97 -2.02 -7.96
CA ALA A 99 -8.07 -2.56 -8.97
C ALA A 99 -6.60 -2.58 -8.48
N TRP A 100 -6.17 -1.56 -7.72
CA TRP A 100 -4.85 -1.59 -7.07
C TRP A 100 -4.75 -2.70 -6.03
N ALA A 101 -5.78 -2.87 -5.20
CA ALA A 101 -5.81 -3.93 -4.20
C ALA A 101 -5.71 -5.32 -4.83
N ASP A 102 -6.43 -5.56 -5.94
CA ASP A 102 -6.37 -6.80 -6.70
C ASP A 102 -4.98 -7.02 -7.34
N ALA A 103 -4.30 -5.95 -7.77
CA ALA A 103 -2.96 -6.02 -8.34
C ALA A 103 -1.88 -6.27 -7.29
N VAL A 104 -1.97 -5.64 -6.11
CA VAL A 104 -1.07 -5.86 -4.97
C VAL A 104 -1.30 -7.24 -4.35
N GLY A 105 -2.54 -7.69 -4.35
CA GLY A 105 -3.00 -8.92 -3.73
C GLY A 105 -3.73 -8.67 -2.41
N LEU A 106 -4.99 -9.08 -2.33
CA LEU A 106 -5.84 -8.87 -1.16
C LEU A 106 -5.28 -9.43 0.15
N PRO A 107 -4.58 -10.59 0.17
CA PRO A 107 -3.91 -11.06 1.39
C PRO A 107 -2.89 -10.05 1.94
N VAL A 108 -2.11 -9.39 1.06
CA VAL A 108 -1.13 -8.37 1.45
C VAL A 108 -1.84 -7.14 2.03
N ILE A 109 -2.88 -6.65 1.35
CA ILE A 109 -3.69 -5.52 1.83
C ILE A 109 -4.29 -5.82 3.21
N ARG A 110 -4.89 -7.00 3.38
CA ARG A 110 -5.43 -7.46 4.67
C ARG A 110 -4.38 -7.45 5.76
N ASP A 111 -3.20 -8.00 5.50
CA ASP A 111 -2.14 -8.13 6.49
C ASP A 111 -1.55 -6.76 6.87
N VAL A 112 -1.44 -5.84 5.92
CA VAL A 112 -1.05 -4.44 6.19
C VAL A 112 -2.07 -3.77 7.12
N LEU A 113 -3.37 -3.85 6.82
CA LEU A 113 -4.43 -3.28 7.66
C LEU A 113 -4.44 -3.91 9.06
N ALA A 114 -4.32 -5.24 9.15
CA ALA A 114 -4.24 -5.93 10.44
C ALA A 114 -3.05 -5.48 11.28
N ASN A 115 -1.88 -5.28 10.64
CA ASN A 115 -0.67 -4.79 11.31
C ASN A 115 -0.83 -3.34 11.77
N LEU A 116 -1.42 -2.48 10.94
CA LEU A 116 -1.73 -1.09 11.29
C LEU A 116 -2.70 -1.04 12.48
N GLY A 117 -3.77 -1.84 12.45
CA GLY A 117 -4.74 -1.95 13.54
C GLY A 117 -4.09 -2.38 14.85
N ARG A 118 -3.21 -3.39 14.82
CA ARG A 118 -2.47 -3.85 16.01
C ARG A 118 -1.51 -2.78 16.55
N THR A 119 -0.91 -1.99 15.67
CA THR A 119 0.07 -0.97 16.07
C THR A 119 -0.59 0.26 16.65
N TYR A 120 -1.66 0.74 16.03
CA TYR A 120 -2.29 2.01 16.41
C TYR A 120 -3.53 1.85 17.30
N GLY A 121 -4.18 0.67 17.27
CA GLY A 121 -5.40 0.41 18.07
C GLY A 121 -6.60 1.26 17.64
N GLU A 122 -6.64 1.73 16.39
CA GLU A 122 -7.68 2.62 15.90
C GLU A 122 -8.65 1.89 14.95
N ASP A 123 -9.94 2.18 15.09
CA ASP A 123 -11.01 1.56 14.28
C ASP A 123 -10.90 1.85 12.79
N ARG A 124 -10.20 2.92 12.40
CA ARG A 124 -9.95 3.25 10.98
C ARG A 124 -9.22 2.14 10.21
N TYR A 125 -8.52 1.25 10.92
CA TYR A 125 -7.81 0.12 10.33
C TYR A 125 -8.62 -1.17 10.36
N ARG A 126 -9.89 -1.13 10.77
CA ARG A 126 -10.82 -2.26 10.70
C ARG A 126 -10.91 -2.75 9.25
N ILE A 127 -10.63 -4.03 9.05
CA ILE A 127 -10.62 -4.62 7.70
C ILE A 127 -12.07 -4.77 7.24
N SER A 128 -12.37 -4.29 6.02
CA SER A 128 -13.67 -4.47 5.39
C SER A 128 -14.03 -5.96 5.29
N PRO A 129 -15.28 -6.33 5.64
CA PRO A 129 -15.75 -7.71 5.49
C PRO A 129 -15.59 -8.25 4.06
N LEU A 130 -15.75 -7.40 3.04
CA LEU A 130 -15.56 -7.80 1.65
C LEU A 130 -14.13 -8.27 1.36
N ILE A 131 -13.12 -7.54 1.85
CA ILE A 131 -11.71 -7.96 1.71
C ILE A 131 -11.49 -9.32 2.39
N GLN A 132 -12.01 -9.49 3.61
CA GLN A 132 -11.90 -10.76 4.33
C GLN A 132 -12.54 -11.92 3.55
N GLN A 133 -13.74 -11.71 3.04
CA GLN A 133 -14.48 -12.72 2.27
C GLN A 133 -13.73 -13.11 1.00
N CYS A 134 -13.23 -12.13 0.24
CA CYS A 134 -12.46 -12.38 -0.97
C CYS A 134 -11.16 -13.16 -0.66
N VAL A 135 -10.45 -12.79 0.40
CA VAL A 135 -9.22 -13.50 0.83
C VAL A 135 -9.54 -14.96 1.19
N PHE A 136 -10.60 -15.23 1.97
CA PHE A 136 -10.98 -16.60 2.32
C PHE A 136 -11.46 -17.40 1.10
N ALA A 137 -12.12 -16.76 0.15
CA ALA A 137 -12.57 -17.39 -1.08
C ALA A 137 -11.45 -17.58 -2.12
N GLY A 138 -10.28 -16.98 -1.92
CA GLY A 138 -9.19 -16.97 -2.91
C GLY A 138 -9.55 -16.21 -4.20
N LYS A 139 -10.40 -15.18 -4.09
CA LYS A 139 -10.92 -14.39 -5.22
C LYS A 139 -10.40 -12.96 -5.18
N LYS A 140 -10.47 -12.29 -6.33
CA LYS A 140 -10.34 -10.84 -6.44
C LYS A 140 -11.67 -10.15 -6.17
N ILE A 141 -11.63 -8.85 -5.93
CA ILE A 141 -12.87 -8.06 -5.76
C ILE A 141 -13.61 -7.91 -7.09
N HIS A 142 -12.87 -7.93 -8.22
CA HIS A 142 -13.44 -7.79 -9.56
C HIS A 142 -13.79 -9.12 -10.25
N ASP A 143 -13.60 -10.27 -9.58
CA ASP A 143 -14.09 -11.56 -10.07
C ASP A 143 -15.61 -11.66 -9.89
#